data_fc7f8f911fb83b6ef6fe395880463a95
#
_entry.id   fc7f8f911fb83b6ef6fe395880463a95
#
_cell.length_a   1.000
_cell.length_b   1.000
_cell.length_c   1.000
_cell.angle_alpha   90.00
_cell.angle_beta   90.00
_cell.angle_gamma   90.00
#
_symmetry.space_group_name_H-M   'P 1'
#
loop_
_entity.id
_entity.type
_entity.pdbx_description
1 polymer ?
#
loop_
_entity_poly.entity_id
_entity_poly.type
_entity_poly.pdbx_seq_one_letter_code
_entity_poly.pdbx_strand_id
1 'polypeptide(L)'
;EEANLFIVPLDEARYWYRYHHLFADFLRARLQSHFPESIPQLHSRAAEWYHQQGLLTETIRHFLAANDIASASKIVLRHAEGKLVRSELSLLLLWFRLLPESAIEQSAGLSVIYAWVLIFTGQISKVPKRIADGERSLIVQSPEEQQRYAGHILAIQAFMLRINGDAEQGIARSLQALEMLPIEQLGVRGAVKLNLALGYLLQRNVERARAACLEALPLSMSARHPFAVLASIRLLERLEVIHGKL
;
A
#
# COMPACT_ATOMS: atom_id res chain seq x y z
N GLU A 1 -27.24 34.45 -9.26
CA GLU A 1 -26.82 33.86 -7.97
C GLU A 1 -27.85 34.04 -6.86
N GLU A 2 -28.58 35.15 -6.81
CA GLU A 2 -29.57 35.40 -5.75
C GLU A 2 -30.80 34.48 -5.81
N ALA A 3 -31.00 33.73 -6.91
CA ALA A 3 -32.15 32.87 -7.08
C ALA A 3 -31.87 31.36 -6.90
N ASN A 4 -30.65 30.94 -6.58
CA ASN A 4 -30.27 29.51 -6.56
C ASN A 4 -30.16 28.97 -5.13
N LEU A 5 -31.29 28.84 -4.46
CA LEU A 5 -31.45 28.27 -3.10
C LEU A 5 -30.91 26.82 -2.94
N PHE A 6 -30.54 26.17 -4.06
CA PHE A 6 -30.19 24.74 -4.08
C PHE A 6 -28.71 24.47 -4.33
N ILE A 7 -27.87 25.49 -4.64
CA ILE A 7 -26.47 25.37 -4.91
C ILE A 7 -25.65 26.13 -3.85
N VAL A 8 -24.69 25.46 -3.24
CA VAL A 8 -23.84 26.01 -2.20
C VAL A 8 -22.39 25.99 -2.70
N PRO A 9 -21.69 27.14 -2.78
CA PRO A 9 -20.26 27.16 -3.08
C PRO A 9 -19.46 26.50 -1.96
N LEU A 10 -18.41 25.76 -2.31
CA LEU A 10 -17.55 25.02 -1.36
C LEU A 10 -16.22 25.70 -1.15
N ASP A 11 -15.84 26.65 -2.02
CA ASP A 11 -14.59 27.41 -1.95
C ASP A 11 -14.83 28.90 -2.25
N GLU A 12 -13.92 29.75 -1.80
CA GLU A 12 -13.96 31.21 -2.03
C GLU A 12 -13.82 31.55 -3.51
N ALA A 13 -13.05 30.75 -4.27
CA ALA A 13 -12.85 30.93 -5.70
C ALA A 13 -14.08 30.50 -6.54
N ARG A 14 -15.08 29.88 -5.89
CA ARG A 14 -16.32 29.43 -6.51
C ARG A 14 -16.12 28.48 -7.69
N TYR A 15 -15.10 27.62 -7.64
CA TYR A 15 -14.88 26.54 -8.60
C TYR A 15 -15.68 25.29 -8.23
N TRP A 16 -15.87 25.08 -6.92
CA TRP A 16 -16.57 23.91 -6.42
C TRP A 16 -17.93 24.29 -5.85
N TYR A 17 -18.96 23.57 -6.29
CA TYR A 17 -20.33 23.71 -5.84
C TYR A 17 -20.89 22.36 -5.43
N ARG A 18 -21.82 22.40 -4.49
CA ARG A 18 -22.68 21.24 -4.19
C ARG A 18 -24.14 21.68 -4.18
N TYR A 19 -24.99 20.74 -4.48
CA TYR A 19 -26.41 20.94 -4.19
C TYR A 19 -26.65 20.98 -2.67
N HIS A 20 -27.64 21.76 -2.23
CA HIS A 20 -28.14 21.64 -0.87
C HIS A 20 -28.54 20.18 -0.61
N HIS A 21 -28.22 19.65 0.58
CA HIS A 21 -28.34 18.20 0.84
C HIS A 21 -29.73 17.63 0.55
N LEU A 22 -30.82 18.31 0.98
CA LEU A 22 -32.19 17.87 0.70
C LEU A 22 -32.52 17.82 -0.79
N PHE A 23 -32.01 18.77 -1.56
CA PHE A 23 -32.23 18.78 -3.01
C PHE A 23 -31.40 17.70 -3.71
N ALA A 24 -30.18 17.49 -3.28
CA ALA A 24 -29.36 16.39 -3.77
C ALA A 24 -30.01 15.03 -3.49
N ASP A 25 -30.56 14.83 -2.31
CA ASP A 25 -31.24 13.58 -1.93
C ASP A 25 -32.54 13.37 -2.74
N PHE A 26 -33.29 14.42 -2.95
CA PHE A 26 -34.46 14.37 -3.83
C PHE A 26 -34.08 13.99 -5.28
N LEU A 27 -33.04 14.62 -5.83
CA LEU A 27 -32.56 14.30 -7.18
C LEU A 27 -32.02 12.84 -7.28
N ARG A 28 -31.31 12.36 -6.28
CA ARG A 28 -30.85 10.97 -6.22
C ARG A 28 -32.02 9.99 -6.15
N ALA A 29 -32.99 10.25 -5.30
CA ALA A 29 -34.21 9.42 -5.20
C ALA A 29 -34.97 9.38 -6.54
N ARG A 30 -35.09 10.51 -7.20
CA ARG A 30 -35.74 10.60 -8.50
C ARG A 30 -34.96 9.86 -9.60
N LEU A 31 -33.62 9.99 -9.62
CA LEU A 31 -32.77 9.28 -10.54
C LEU A 31 -32.90 7.77 -10.33
N GLN A 32 -32.83 7.31 -9.06
CA GLN A 32 -32.98 5.91 -8.69
C GLN A 32 -34.34 5.33 -9.11
N SER A 33 -35.39 6.13 -9.02
CA SER A 33 -36.77 5.71 -9.37
C SER A 33 -37.05 5.66 -10.87
N HIS A 34 -36.48 6.60 -11.64
CA HIS A 34 -36.83 6.75 -13.07
C HIS A 34 -35.77 6.23 -14.03
N PHE A 35 -34.49 6.24 -13.61
CA PHE A 35 -33.35 5.91 -14.48
C PHE A 35 -32.29 5.08 -13.76
N PRO A 36 -32.63 4.00 -13.04
CA PRO A 36 -31.67 3.21 -12.24
C PRO A 36 -30.53 2.63 -13.08
N GLU A 37 -30.79 2.26 -14.32
CA GLU A 37 -29.82 1.72 -15.27
C GLU A 37 -28.76 2.74 -15.71
N SER A 38 -29.04 4.03 -15.58
CA SER A 38 -28.08 5.09 -15.92
C SER A 38 -27.06 5.36 -14.81
N ILE A 39 -27.36 4.96 -13.57
CA ILE A 39 -26.54 5.27 -12.40
C ILE A 39 -25.11 4.74 -12.53
N PRO A 40 -24.86 3.47 -12.92
CA PRO A 40 -23.50 2.96 -13.10
C PRO A 40 -22.70 3.77 -14.13
N GLN A 41 -23.31 4.13 -15.25
CA GLN A 41 -22.66 4.93 -16.30
C GLN A 41 -22.31 6.34 -15.81
N LEU A 42 -23.18 6.98 -15.04
CA LEU A 42 -22.91 8.29 -14.43
C LEU A 42 -21.75 8.21 -13.44
N HIS A 43 -21.69 7.15 -12.63
CA HIS A 43 -20.58 6.92 -11.74
C HIS A 43 -19.28 6.64 -12.49
N SER A 44 -19.28 5.86 -13.58
CA SER A 44 -18.09 5.62 -14.40
C SER A 44 -17.55 6.93 -15.00
N ARG A 45 -18.42 7.77 -15.56
CA ARG A 45 -18.03 9.09 -16.10
C ARG A 45 -17.44 10.00 -15.01
N ALA A 46 -18.04 10.00 -13.82
CA ALA A 46 -17.53 10.76 -12.68
C ALA A 46 -16.14 10.22 -12.25
N ALA A 47 -15.97 8.89 -12.20
CA ALA A 47 -14.70 8.26 -11.89
C ALA A 47 -13.59 8.69 -12.86
N GLU A 48 -13.86 8.67 -14.16
CA GLU A 48 -12.92 9.12 -15.19
C GLU A 48 -12.52 10.58 -15.00
N TRP A 49 -13.50 11.45 -14.74
CA TRP A 49 -13.23 12.86 -14.49
C TRP A 49 -12.38 13.07 -13.23
N TYR A 50 -12.74 12.42 -12.11
CA TYR A 50 -11.94 12.50 -10.88
C TYR A 50 -10.52 11.96 -11.08
N HIS A 51 -10.37 10.91 -11.89
CA HIS A 51 -9.07 10.36 -12.24
C HIS A 51 -8.20 11.38 -13.00
N GLN A 52 -8.78 12.09 -13.98
CA GLN A 52 -8.08 13.15 -14.72
C GLN A 52 -7.68 14.32 -13.82
N GLN A 53 -8.43 14.60 -12.75
CA GLN A 53 -8.09 15.61 -11.75
C GLN A 53 -7.11 15.11 -10.67
N GLY A 54 -6.67 13.85 -10.70
CA GLY A 54 -5.77 13.25 -9.71
C GLY A 54 -6.43 12.95 -8.36
N LEU A 55 -7.77 13.02 -8.27
CA LEU A 55 -8.57 12.78 -7.06
C LEU A 55 -8.87 11.29 -6.90
N LEU A 56 -7.82 10.51 -6.56
CA LEU A 56 -7.83 9.05 -6.64
C LEU A 56 -8.85 8.39 -5.68
N THR A 57 -9.08 8.95 -4.51
CA THR A 57 -10.05 8.39 -3.55
C THR A 57 -11.48 8.47 -4.09
N GLU A 58 -11.83 9.59 -4.67
CA GLU A 58 -13.11 9.82 -5.33
C GLU A 58 -13.25 8.92 -6.56
N THR A 59 -12.18 8.77 -7.35
CA THR A 59 -12.10 7.83 -8.47
C THR A 59 -12.47 6.42 -8.04
N ILE A 60 -11.82 5.91 -6.97
CA ILE A 60 -12.07 4.57 -6.43
C ILE A 60 -13.53 4.43 -5.99
N ARG A 61 -14.05 5.40 -5.23
CA ARG A 61 -15.45 5.40 -4.76
C ARG A 61 -16.45 5.35 -5.90
N HIS A 62 -16.23 6.13 -6.94
CA HIS A 62 -17.12 6.18 -8.09
C HIS A 62 -17.07 4.92 -8.94
N PHE A 63 -15.88 4.30 -9.17
CA PHE A 63 -15.81 3.00 -9.82
C PHE A 63 -16.54 1.91 -9.00
N LEU A 64 -16.37 1.90 -7.68
CA LEU A 64 -17.09 0.95 -6.82
C LEU A 64 -18.62 1.18 -6.86
N ALA A 65 -19.06 2.43 -6.86
CA ALA A 65 -20.49 2.77 -7.02
C ALA A 65 -21.05 2.40 -8.40
N ALA A 66 -20.21 2.35 -9.43
CA ALA A 66 -20.54 1.80 -10.74
C ALA A 66 -20.51 0.27 -10.81
N ASN A 67 -20.18 -0.41 -9.69
CA ASN A 67 -19.90 -1.85 -9.63
C ASN A 67 -18.71 -2.30 -10.49
N ASP A 68 -17.81 -1.36 -10.85
CA ASP A 68 -16.57 -1.62 -11.57
C ASP A 68 -15.40 -1.81 -10.59
N ILE A 69 -15.42 -2.98 -9.92
CA ILE A 69 -14.39 -3.37 -8.94
C ILE A 69 -13.02 -3.51 -9.62
N ALA A 70 -13.00 -3.93 -10.88
CA ALA A 70 -11.75 -4.13 -11.63
C ALA A 70 -11.00 -2.81 -11.84
N SER A 71 -11.69 -1.77 -12.29
CA SER A 71 -11.10 -0.43 -12.46
C SER A 71 -10.67 0.17 -11.13
N ALA A 72 -11.48 0.05 -10.08
CA ALA A 72 -11.10 0.50 -8.73
C ALA A 72 -9.81 -0.20 -8.24
N SER A 73 -9.72 -1.52 -8.38
CA SER A 73 -8.54 -2.32 -8.02
C SER A 73 -7.30 -1.90 -8.81
N LYS A 74 -7.45 -1.65 -10.11
CA LYS A 74 -6.37 -1.20 -10.99
C LYS A 74 -5.82 0.17 -10.57
N ILE A 75 -6.68 1.11 -10.16
CA ILE A 75 -6.26 2.41 -9.63
C ILE A 75 -5.45 2.22 -8.35
N VAL A 76 -5.94 1.39 -7.41
CA VAL A 76 -5.19 1.10 -6.16
C VAL A 76 -3.83 0.49 -6.48
N LEU A 77 -3.75 -0.57 -7.29
CA LEU A 77 -2.49 -1.22 -7.66
C LEU A 77 -1.49 -0.25 -8.29
N ARG A 78 -1.95 0.60 -9.22
CA ARG A 78 -1.08 1.54 -9.94
C ARG A 78 -0.42 2.56 -9.00
N HIS A 79 -1.13 2.98 -7.96
CA HIS A 79 -0.68 4.10 -7.12
C HIS A 79 -0.19 3.70 -5.73
N ALA A 80 -0.55 2.50 -5.25
CA ALA A 80 -0.32 2.10 -3.87
C ALA A 80 1.17 1.93 -3.51
N GLU A 81 2.00 1.40 -4.41
CA GLU A 81 3.45 1.28 -4.15
C GLU A 81 4.10 2.65 -3.91
N GLY A 82 3.79 3.63 -4.75
CA GLY A 82 4.30 5.00 -4.57
C GLY A 82 3.80 5.66 -3.30
N LYS A 83 2.55 5.39 -2.89
CA LYS A 83 1.98 5.86 -1.62
C LYS A 83 2.63 5.18 -0.41
N LEU A 84 2.90 3.87 -0.52
CA LEU A 84 3.57 3.09 0.51
C LEU A 84 4.98 3.63 0.80
N VAL A 85 5.76 3.86 -0.26
CA VAL A 85 7.11 4.43 -0.15
C VAL A 85 7.09 5.81 0.53
N ARG A 86 6.12 6.65 0.22
CA ARG A 86 5.93 7.96 0.85
C ARG A 86 5.30 7.89 2.25
N SER A 87 5.03 6.69 2.77
CA SER A 87 4.41 6.45 4.08
C SER A 87 3.01 7.07 4.22
N GLU A 88 2.25 7.19 3.12
CA GLU A 88 0.85 7.65 3.11
C GLU A 88 -0.11 6.53 3.59
N LEU A 89 0.19 5.95 4.76
CA LEU A 89 -0.41 4.71 5.25
C LEU A 89 -1.90 4.85 5.56
N SER A 90 -2.33 6.00 6.11
CA SER A 90 -3.75 6.25 6.41
C SER A 90 -4.61 6.27 5.15
N LEU A 91 -4.08 6.83 4.06
CA LEU A 91 -4.74 6.84 2.77
C LEU A 91 -4.86 5.43 2.19
N LEU A 92 -3.78 4.64 2.25
CA LEU A 92 -3.80 3.26 1.80
C LEU A 92 -4.78 2.39 2.61
N LEU A 93 -4.81 2.54 3.94
CA LEU A 93 -5.81 1.86 4.77
C LEU A 93 -7.25 2.22 4.37
N LEU A 94 -7.50 3.48 4.03
CA LEU A 94 -8.81 3.90 3.52
C LEU A 94 -9.14 3.18 2.21
N TRP A 95 -8.21 3.16 1.25
CA TRP A 95 -8.43 2.51 -0.05
C TRP A 95 -8.68 1.00 0.09
N PHE A 96 -7.90 0.31 0.93
CA PHE A 96 -8.12 -1.12 1.19
C PHE A 96 -9.42 -1.42 1.92
N ARG A 97 -9.93 -0.49 2.75
CA ARG A 97 -11.26 -0.62 3.38
C ARG A 97 -12.42 -0.38 2.40
N LEU A 98 -12.20 0.39 1.36
CA LEU A 98 -13.20 0.62 0.31
C LEU A 98 -13.34 -0.60 -0.61
N LEU A 99 -12.25 -1.29 -0.92
CA LEU A 99 -12.28 -2.46 -1.80
C LEU A 99 -13.01 -3.65 -1.15
N PRO A 100 -13.81 -4.39 -1.92
CA PRO A 100 -14.36 -5.66 -1.47
C PRO A 100 -13.24 -6.64 -1.11
N GLU A 101 -13.43 -7.40 -0.04
CA GLU A 101 -12.46 -8.40 0.43
C GLU A 101 -12.11 -9.41 -0.67
N SER A 102 -13.10 -9.86 -1.45
CA SER A 102 -12.90 -10.78 -2.57
C SER A 102 -11.94 -10.24 -3.64
N ALA A 103 -11.96 -8.94 -3.91
CA ALA A 103 -11.04 -8.32 -4.86
C ALA A 103 -9.59 -8.34 -4.36
N ILE A 104 -9.40 -8.17 -3.06
CA ILE A 104 -8.08 -8.27 -2.43
C ILE A 104 -7.57 -9.71 -2.47
N GLU A 105 -8.42 -10.67 -2.10
CA GLU A 105 -8.09 -12.11 -2.06
C GLU A 105 -7.73 -12.69 -3.43
N GLN A 106 -8.31 -12.18 -4.50
CA GLN A 106 -8.09 -12.63 -5.87
C GLN A 106 -6.90 -11.94 -6.57
N SER A 107 -6.25 -10.99 -5.92
CA SER A 107 -5.13 -10.24 -6.48
C SER A 107 -3.88 -10.36 -5.63
N ALA A 108 -2.84 -11.00 -6.16
CA ALA A 108 -1.55 -11.10 -5.50
C ALA A 108 -0.99 -9.73 -5.17
N GLY A 109 -1.06 -8.78 -6.10
CA GLY A 109 -0.57 -7.42 -5.90
C GLY A 109 -1.30 -6.69 -4.77
N LEU A 110 -2.65 -6.73 -4.73
CA LEU A 110 -3.41 -6.10 -3.65
C LEU A 110 -3.12 -6.74 -2.29
N SER A 111 -3.08 -8.08 -2.23
CA SER A 111 -2.77 -8.82 -0.99
C SER A 111 -1.38 -8.48 -0.46
N VAL A 112 -0.37 -8.46 -1.32
CA VAL A 112 1.02 -8.14 -0.97
C VAL A 112 1.16 -6.71 -0.49
N ILE A 113 0.61 -5.74 -1.23
CA ILE A 113 0.69 -4.33 -0.82
C ILE A 113 -0.06 -4.11 0.48
N TYR A 114 -1.24 -4.72 0.65
CA TYR A 114 -1.98 -4.63 1.90
C TYR A 114 -1.22 -5.25 3.08
N ALA A 115 -0.51 -6.37 2.86
CA ALA A 115 0.35 -6.96 3.89
C ALA A 115 1.44 -5.98 4.36
N TRP A 116 2.09 -5.26 3.44
CA TRP A 116 3.04 -4.20 3.81
C TRP A 116 2.38 -3.07 4.59
N VAL A 117 1.21 -2.60 4.18
CA VAL A 117 0.46 -1.57 4.92
C VAL A 117 0.13 -2.03 6.34
N LEU A 118 -0.29 -3.28 6.51
CA LEU A 118 -0.57 -3.87 7.82
C LEU A 118 0.68 -3.95 8.70
N ILE A 119 1.84 -4.30 8.13
CA ILE A 119 3.13 -4.31 8.83
C ILE A 119 3.47 -2.90 9.34
N PHE A 120 3.45 -1.91 8.45
CA PHE A 120 3.83 -0.53 8.80
C PHE A 120 2.82 0.18 9.72
N THR A 121 1.58 -0.33 9.81
CA THR A 121 0.55 0.17 10.74
C THR A 121 0.42 -0.67 12.01
N GLY A 122 1.31 -1.66 12.23
CA GLY A 122 1.34 -2.49 13.43
C GLY A 122 0.21 -3.53 13.53
N GLN A 123 -0.55 -3.75 12.45
CA GLN A 123 -1.65 -4.72 12.42
C GLN A 123 -1.15 -6.14 12.06
N ILE A 124 -0.12 -6.59 12.75
CA ILE A 124 0.68 -7.80 12.44
C ILE A 124 -0.19 -9.07 12.40
N SER A 125 -1.20 -9.19 13.27
CA SER A 125 -2.08 -10.37 13.32
C SER A 125 -2.86 -10.64 12.03
N LYS A 126 -3.04 -9.63 11.18
CA LYS A 126 -3.75 -9.74 9.91
C LYS A 126 -2.84 -10.12 8.72
N VAL A 127 -1.53 -10.02 8.89
CA VAL A 127 -0.54 -10.25 7.83
C VAL A 127 -0.58 -11.69 7.28
N PRO A 128 -0.65 -12.76 8.12
CA PRO A 128 -0.66 -14.13 7.62
C PRO A 128 -1.78 -14.42 6.61
N LYS A 129 -2.98 -13.85 6.82
CA LYS A 129 -4.08 -13.98 5.86
C LYS A 129 -3.70 -13.40 4.49
N ARG A 130 -3.10 -12.20 4.49
CA ARG A 130 -2.71 -11.54 3.22
C ARG A 130 -1.60 -12.28 2.49
N ILE A 131 -0.65 -12.89 3.22
CA ILE A 131 0.37 -13.76 2.62
C ILE A 131 -0.31 -14.94 1.93
N ALA A 132 -1.18 -15.66 2.63
CA ALA A 132 -1.87 -16.83 2.10
C ALA A 132 -2.75 -16.49 0.88
N ASP A 133 -3.43 -15.33 0.89
CA ASP A 133 -4.20 -14.84 -0.25
C ASP A 133 -3.29 -14.53 -1.45
N GLY A 134 -2.15 -13.84 -1.19
CA GLY A 134 -1.15 -13.53 -2.20
C GLY A 134 -0.54 -14.76 -2.84
N GLU A 135 -0.13 -15.76 -2.05
CA GLU A 135 0.43 -17.03 -2.54
C GLU A 135 -0.58 -17.77 -3.42
N ARG A 136 -1.82 -17.88 -2.96
CA ARG A 136 -2.88 -18.58 -3.68
C ARG A 136 -3.21 -17.90 -5.01
N SER A 137 -3.36 -16.59 -5.01
CA SER A 137 -3.70 -15.84 -6.21
C SER A 137 -2.52 -15.72 -7.18
N LEU A 138 -1.26 -15.79 -6.69
CA LEU A 138 -0.07 -15.70 -7.53
C LEU A 138 0.04 -16.84 -8.54
N ILE A 139 -0.45 -18.04 -8.20
CA ILE A 139 -0.36 -19.24 -9.05
C ILE A 139 -1.05 -19.03 -10.41
N VAL A 140 -2.13 -18.25 -10.43
CA VAL A 140 -2.95 -18.01 -11.63
C VAL A 140 -2.63 -16.69 -12.34
N GLN A 141 -1.65 -15.93 -11.85
CA GLN A 141 -1.21 -14.67 -12.46
C GLN A 141 -0.23 -14.91 -13.63
N SER A 142 0.00 -13.86 -14.42
CA SER A 142 1.02 -13.88 -15.46
C SER A 142 2.43 -14.13 -14.90
N PRO A 143 3.36 -14.71 -15.69
CA PRO A 143 4.75 -14.90 -15.25
C PRO A 143 5.42 -13.62 -14.75
N GLU A 144 5.10 -12.47 -15.34
CA GLU A 144 5.64 -11.16 -14.95
C GLU A 144 5.15 -10.75 -13.56
N GLU A 145 3.85 -10.96 -13.26
CA GLU A 145 3.30 -10.69 -11.94
C GLU A 145 3.80 -11.69 -10.90
N GLN A 146 3.96 -12.97 -11.28
CA GLN A 146 4.58 -13.96 -10.42
C GLN A 146 6.00 -13.55 -10.02
N GLN A 147 6.82 -13.16 -11.01
CA GLN A 147 8.18 -12.68 -10.75
C GLN A 147 8.18 -11.40 -9.89
N ARG A 148 7.25 -10.48 -10.15
CA ARG A 148 7.15 -9.21 -9.42
C ARG A 148 6.82 -9.40 -7.95
N TYR A 149 5.86 -10.27 -7.61
CA TYR A 149 5.33 -10.35 -6.24
C TYR A 149 5.92 -11.50 -5.41
N ALA A 150 6.55 -12.51 -6.01
CA ALA A 150 7.17 -13.61 -5.26
C ALA A 150 8.25 -13.10 -4.30
N GLY A 151 9.12 -12.19 -4.73
CA GLY A 151 10.13 -11.58 -3.88
C GLY A 151 9.55 -10.78 -2.71
N HIS A 152 8.41 -10.10 -2.93
CA HIS A 152 7.70 -9.39 -1.86
C HIS A 152 7.09 -10.34 -0.83
N ILE A 153 6.51 -11.46 -1.27
CA ILE A 153 5.96 -12.48 -0.36
C ILE A 153 7.07 -13.04 0.54
N LEU A 154 8.21 -13.42 -0.06
CA LEU A 154 9.38 -13.87 0.71
C LEU A 154 9.88 -12.80 1.70
N ALA A 155 9.89 -11.52 1.30
CA ALA A 155 10.28 -10.41 2.17
C ALA A 155 9.34 -10.26 3.37
N ILE A 156 8.02 -10.39 3.15
CA ILE A 156 7.02 -10.33 4.22
C ILE A 156 7.14 -11.56 5.14
N GLN A 157 7.33 -12.76 4.58
CA GLN A 157 7.58 -13.97 5.36
C GLN A 157 8.84 -13.84 6.22
N ALA A 158 9.92 -13.30 5.67
CA ALA A 158 11.16 -13.04 6.41
C ALA A 158 10.93 -12.10 7.59
N PHE A 159 10.17 -11.04 7.40
CA PHE A 159 9.77 -10.14 8.46
C PHE A 159 8.97 -10.85 9.55
N MET A 160 7.97 -11.66 9.18
CA MET A 160 7.13 -12.40 10.12
C MET A 160 7.93 -13.42 10.93
N LEU A 161 8.82 -14.18 10.28
CA LEU A 161 9.71 -15.14 10.96
C LEU A 161 10.58 -14.44 12.01
N ARG A 162 11.22 -13.34 11.65
CA ARG A 162 12.06 -12.57 12.58
C ARG A 162 11.29 -12.06 13.79
N ILE A 163 10.10 -11.48 13.61
CA ILE A 163 9.31 -10.96 14.76
C ILE A 163 8.76 -12.07 15.64
N ASN A 164 8.57 -13.28 15.09
CA ASN A 164 8.19 -14.47 15.84
C ASN A 164 9.38 -15.15 16.53
N GLY A 165 10.60 -14.58 16.43
CA GLY A 165 11.79 -15.05 17.10
C GLY A 165 12.65 -16.01 16.29
N ASP A 166 12.23 -16.42 15.11
CA ASP A 166 13.00 -17.28 14.20
C ASP A 166 13.93 -16.43 13.32
N ALA A 167 15.01 -15.95 13.91
CA ALA A 167 15.97 -15.11 13.23
C ALA A 167 16.72 -15.84 12.10
N GLU A 168 16.99 -17.14 12.26
CA GLU A 168 17.72 -17.94 11.27
C GLU A 168 16.92 -18.08 9.97
N GLN A 169 15.70 -18.56 10.04
CA GLN A 169 14.83 -18.65 8.88
C GLN A 169 14.48 -17.26 8.31
N GLY A 170 14.32 -16.24 9.16
CA GLY A 170 14.10 -14.86 8.74
C GLY A 170 15.25 -14.30 7.90
N ILE A 171 16.51 -14.62 8.27
CA ILE A 171 17.70 -14.28 7.50
C ILE A 171 17.71 -15.02 6.15
N ALA A 172 17.51 -16.35 6.17
CA ALA A 172 17.49 -17.16 4.95
C ALA A 172 16.43 -16.65 3.95
N ARG A 173 15.22 -16.38 4.41
CA ARG A 173 14.15 -15.83 3.57
C ARG A 173 14.44 -14.41 3.07
N SER A 174 15.11 -13.57 3.88
CA SER A 174 15.53 -12.23 3.44
C SER A 174 16.54 -12.31 2.27
N LEU A 175 17.48 -13.23 2.32
CA LEU A 175 18.45 -13.44 1.25
C LEU A 175 17.74 -13.92 -0.04
N GLN A 176 16.86 -14.91 0.06
CA GLN A 176 16.06 -15.38 -1.07
C GLN A 176 15.20 -14.25 -1.69
N ALA A 177 14.60 -13.41 -0.84
CA ALA A 177 13.83 -12.27 -1.32
C ALA A 177 14.69 -11.29 -2.12
N LEU A 178 15.94 -11.02 -1.67
CA LEU A 178 16.86 -10.12 -2.37
C LEU A 178 17.31 -10.64 -3.74
N GLU A 179 17.38 -11.96 -3.91
CA GLU A 179 17.69 -12.61 -5.20
C GLU A 179 16.53 -12.46 -6.19
N MET A 180 15.27 -12.51 -5.69
CA MET A 180 14.09 -12.44 -6.54
C MET A 180 13.59 -11.00 -6.80
N LEU A 181 13.84 -10.07 -5.87
CA LEU A 181 13.39 -8.68 -6.02
C LEU A 181 14.16 -7.96 -7.13
N PRO A 182 13.47 -7.32 -8.10
CA PRO A 182 14.12 -6.47 -9.09
C PRO A 182 15.02 -5.41 -8.45
N ILE A 183 16.14 -5.10 -9.12
CA ILE A 183 17.14 -4.16 -8.58
C ILE A 183 16.58 -2.73 -8.46
N GLU A 184 15.60 -2.40 -9.27
CA GLU A 184 14.92 -1.10 -9.31
C GLU A 184 13.97 -0.89 -8.12
N GLN A 185 13.56 -1.96 -7.44
CA GLN A 185 12.67 -1.90 -6.27
C GLN A 185 13.43 -1.51 -4.99
N LEU A 186 14.09 -0.37 -5.04
CA LEU A 186 15.00 0.11 -3.99
C LEU A 186 14.34 0.15 -2.60
N GLY A 187 13.07 0.57 -2.52
CA GLY A 187 12.36 0.71 -1.23
C GLY A 187 12.17 -0.63 -0.52
N VAL A 188 11.73 -1.66 -1.24
CA VAL A 188 11.53 -3.00 -0.68
C VAL A 188 12.86 -3.66 -0.39
N ARG A 189 13.83 -3.55 -1.28
CA ARG A 189 15.19 -4.06 -1.06
C ARG A 189 15.83 -3.43 0.18
N GLY A 190 15.66 -2.12 0.39
CA GLY A 190 16.11 -1.43 1.60
C GLY A 190 15.43 -1.97 2.87
N ALA A 191 14.11 -2.18 2.83
CA ALA A 191 13.37 -2.77 3.94
C ALA A 191 13.83 -4.21 4.25
N VAL A 192 14.11 -5.02 3.23
CA VAL A 192 14.65 -6.39 3.40
C VAL A 192 16.06 -6.37 3.99
N LYS A 193 16.92 -5.47 3.54
CA LYS A 193 18.28 -5.30 4.12
C LYS A 193 18.21 -4.85 5.58
N LEU A 194 17.27 -3.96 5.92
CA LEU A 194 17.05 -3.58 7.32
C LEU A 194 16.52 -4.75 8.14
N ASN A 195 15.60 -5.56 7.60
CA ASN A 195 15.11 -6.78 8.25
C ASN A 195 16.27 -7.78 8.50
N LEU A 196 17.15 -7.93 7.52
CA LEU A 196 18.35 -8.77 7.60
C LEU A 196 19.30 -8.27 8.71
N ALA A 197 19.54 -6.95 8.78
CA ALA A 197 20.35 -6.35 9.84
C ALA A 197 19.80 -6.66 11.24
N LEU A 198 18.47 -6.51 11.40
CA LEU A 198 17.79 -6.85 12.65
C LEU A 198 17.85 -8.35 12.97
N GLY A 199 17.77 -9.22 11.96
CA GLY A 199 17.96 -10.67 12.13
C GLY A 199 19.35 -11.02 12.63
N TYR A 200 20.40 -10.45 12.03
CA TYR A 200 21.77 -10.64 12.49
C TYR A 200 22.02 -10.09 13.91
N LEU A 201 21.37 -8.97 14.26
CA LEU A 201 21.46 -8.44 15.63
C LEU A 201 20.83 -9.40 16.65
N LEU A 202 19.70 -10.04 16.33
CA LEU A 202 19.10 -11.08 17.17
C LEU A 202 20.02 -12.28 17.38
N GLN A 203 20.82 -12.62 16.36
CA GLN A 203 21.89 -13.64 16.45
C GLN A 203 23.18 -13.13 17.13
N ARG A 204 23.18 -11.89 17.65
CA ARG A 204 24.36 -11.23 18.26
C ARG A 204 25.55 -11.06 17.29
N ASN A 205 25.28 -11.10 15.98
CA ASN A 205 26.31 -10.86 14.97
C ASN A 205 26.31 -9.38 14.58
N VAL A 206 26.97 -8.57 15.39
CA VAL A 206 27.01 -7.09 15.28
C VAL A 206 27.63 -6.65 13.95
N GLU A 207 28.71 -7.34 13.52
CA GLU A 207 29.42 -7.00 12.27
C GLU A 207 28.51 -7.17 11.03
N ARG A 208 27.83 -8.32 10.92
CA ARG A 208 26.89 -8.56 9.82
C ARG A 208 25.67 -7.66 9.90
N ALA A 209 25.18 -7.39 11.10
CA ALA A 209 24.08 -6.45 11.31
C ALA A 209 24.45 -5.05 10.81
N ARG A 210 25.64 -4.58 11.14
CA ARG A 210 26.17 -3.28 10.70
C ARG A 210 26.33 -3.23 9.17
N ALA A 211 26.95 -4.24 8.57
CA ALA A 211 27.11 -4.31 7.13
C ALA A 211 25.76 -4.24 6.39
N ALA A 212 24.79 -5.07 6.78
CA ALA A 212 23.47 -5.08 6.18
C ALA A 212 22.72 -3.74 6.37
N CYS A 213 22.89 -3.08 7.51
CA CYS A 213 22.28 -1.77 7.77
C CYS A 213 22.89 -0.65 6.93
N LEU A 214 24.22 -0.68 6.72
CA LEU A 214 24.92 0.25 5.83
C LEU A 214 24.50 0.09 4.36
N GLU A 215 24.10 -1.11 3.93
CA GLU A 215 23.52 -1.35 2.62
C GLU A 215 22.04 -0.91 2.55
N ALA A 216 21.27 -1.05 3.65
CA ALA A 216 19.86 -0.66 3.71
C ALA A 216 19.67 0.85 3.59
N LEU A 217 20.53 1.65 4.22
CA LEU A 217 20.39 3.10 4.32
C LEU A 217 20.37 3.80 2.95
N PRO A 218 21.38 3.62 2.05
CA PRO A 218 21.38 4.29 0.75
C PRO A 218 20.19 3.84 -0.14
N LEU A 219 19.78 2.58 -0.09
CA LEU A 219 18.60 2.10 -0.81
C LEU A 219 17.34 2.81 -0.35
N SER A 220 17.17 2.95 0.97
CA SER A 220 16.01 3.62 1.57
C SER A 220 16.00 5.12 1.28
N MET A 221 17.17 5.77 1.27
CA MET A 221 17.32 7.19 0.90
C MET A 221 16.96 7.42 -0.57
N SER A 222 17.51 6.60 -1.48
CA SER A 222 17.23 6.68 -2.91
C SER A 222 15.74 6.44 -3.23
N ALA A 223 15.09 5.54 -2.47
CA ALA A 223 13.65 5.29 -2.56
C ALA A 223 12.79 6.39 -1.91
N ARG A 224 13.39 7.35 -1.21
CA ARG A 224 12.68 8.37 -0.40
C ARG A 224 11.72 7.74 0.61
N HIS A 225 12.15 6.67 1.29
CA HIS A 225 11.35 5.93 2.26
C HIS A 225 11.69 6.39 3.69
N PRO A 226 10.99 7.40 4.26
CA PRO A 226 11.41 8.09 5.49
C PRO A 226 11.48 7.15 6.70
N PHE A 227 10.54 6.22 6.83
CA PHE A 227 10.52 5.26 7.92
C PHE A 227 11.75 4.34 7.90
N ALA A 228 12.10 3.77 6.74
CA ALA A 228 13.25 2.86 6.63
C ALA A 228 14.59 3.61 6.84
N VAL A 229 14.69 4.86 6.37
CA VAL A 229 15.84 5.73 6.62
C VAL A 229 16.03 5.96 8.12
N LEU A 230 14.98 6.41 8.81
CA LEU A 230 15.04 6.67 10.25
C LEU A 230 15.36 5.40 11.04
N ALA A 231 14.73 4.28 10.70
CA ALA A 231 14.98 2.99 11.35
C ALA A 231 16.42 2.50 11.15
N SER A 232 17.00 2.69 9.94
CA SER A 232 18.38 2.36 9.66
C SER A 232 19.38 3.21 10.46
N ILE A 233 19.14 4.53 10.54
CA ILE A 233 19.98 5.44 11.32
C ILE A 233 19.98 5.04 12.81
N ARG A 234 18.78 4.84 13.39
CA ARG A 234 18.67 4.43 14.79
C ARG A 234 19.30 3.06 15.07
N LEU A 235 19.23 2.14 14.12
CA LEU A 235 19.90 0.86 14.26
C LEU A 235 21.41 1.00 14.21
N LEU A 236 21.96 1.83 13.32
CA LEU A 236 23.40 2.12 13.25
C LEU A 236 23.91 2.75 14.55
N GLU A 237 23.24 3.77 15.07
CA GLU A 237 23.57 4.37 16.37
C GLU A 237 23.65 3.32 17.48
N ARG A 238 22.64 2.45 17.58
CA ARG A 238 22.61 1.37 18.56
C ARG A 238 23.78 0.38 18.37
N LEU A 239 24.13 0.05 17.13
CA LEU A 239 25.24 -0.86 16.83
C LEU A 239 26.59 -0.25 17.17
N GLU A 240 26.81 1.06 16.98
CA GLU A 240 28.05 1.75 17.38
C GLU A 240 28.21 1.78 18.91
N VAL A 241 27.12 2.00 19.66
CA VAL A 241 27.14 1.88 21.14
C VAL A 241 27.51 0.48 21.59
N ILE A 242 26.94 -0.57 20.98
CA ILE A 242 27.27 -1.98 21.31
C ILE A 242 28.74 -2.30 20.98
N HIS A 243 29.29 -1.67 19.95
CA HIS A 243 30.69 -1.87 19.54
C HIS A 243 31.69 -1.07 20.35
N GLY A 244 31.23 -0.25 21.29
CA GLY A 244 32.09 0.55 22.18
C GLY A 244 32.76 1.75 21.50
N LYS A 245 32.17 2.28 20.42
CA LYS A 245 32.67 3.43 19.65
C LYS A 245 32.01 4.75 20.01
N LEU A 246 31.03 4.73 20.92
CA LEU A 246 30.35 5.89 21.51
C LEU A 246 30.33 5.81 23.02
#